data_55e8130e5900c729cfb0906a2155e82c
#
_entry.id   55e8130e5900c729cfb0906a2155e82c
#
_cell.length_a   1.000
_cell.length_b   1.000
_cell.length_c   1.000
_cell.angle_alpha   90.00
_cell.angle_beta   90.00
_cell.angle_gamma   90.00
#
_symmetry.space_group_name_H-M   'P 1'
#
loop_
_entity.id
_entity.type
_entity.pdbx_description
1 polymer ?
#
loop_
_entity_poly.entity_id
_entity_poly.type
_entity_poly.pdbx_seq_one_letter_code
_entity_poly.pdbx_strand_id
1 'polypeptide(L)'
;MKENCYTYLNFPISHLKLIDAAQPMTTYNNFLDWCKHKETISPNAKHTVEILLQISDTSECDRANELLSNTTELNLKNLQITDISPLSSFAQLTNLILGSNQISNLAPLQSLTNLKTLVVDVNQISDISPLSSLINLSILVLDTNQISDISPLAALTNLTALVLFDNKISDITPVQALTNLNALILYNNQISDIAPLRSLTALDTLYLYNNKISDITPLASLKNLKTLFLFGNEISDLTPLASLTNLNKLVLFQNKISDISPLTSLTNLIELNLGNNQISDISPLKSLTNLTELYLFNNPISDSSALQALNNLFLLDLYNNQISDISSLQSLQKLTTLDLRGNPIVNKICPVNPESICRF
;
A
#
# COMPACT_ATOMS: atom_id res chain seq x y z
N MET A 1 50.80 -38.59 3.29
CA MET A 1 51.98 -37.93 2.70
C MET A 1 51.51 -36.52 2.48
N LYS A 2 51.80 -35.60 3.42
CA LYS A 2 52.98 -34.69 3.41
C LYS A 2 52.92 -33.77 2.19
N GLU A 3 52.97 -32.46 2.17
CA GLU A 3 53.61 -31.52 3.10
C GLU A 3 53.16 -30.08 2.82
N ASN A 4 53.24 -29.26 3.86
CA ASN A 4 53.28 -27.82 3.93
C ASN A 4 54.06 -27.10 2.83
N CYS A 5 53.67 -25.88 2.45
CA CYS A 5 54.58 -24.77 2.30
C CYS A 5 53.94 -23.43 2.58
N TYR A 6 54.26 -22.82 3.73
CA TYR A 6 54.15 -21.40 4.00
C TYR A 6 55.22 -20.65 3.22
N THR A 7 54.86 -19.59 2.55
CA THR A 7 55.85 -18.55 2.16
C THR A 7 55.24 -17.17 2.48
N TYR A 8 55.91 -16.49 3.37
CA TYR A 8 55.74 -15.09 3.79
C TYR A 8 55.88 -14.14 2.59
N LEU A 9 54.95 -13.23 2.41
CA LEU A 9 55.17 -11.95 1.73
C LEU A 9 54.80 -10.81 2.67
N ASN A 10 55.84 -10.13 3.14
CA ASN A 10 55.79 -8.84 3.80
C ASN A 10 55.21 -7.79 2.84
N PHE A 11 54.08 -7.18 3.17
CA PHE A 11 53.65 -5.91 2.62
C PHE A 11 53.95 -4.79 3.62
N PRO A 12 54.53 -3.66 3.19
CA PRO A 12 54.83 -2.55 4.07
C PRO A 12 53.54 -1.85 4.51
N ILE A 13 53.40 -1.66 5.81
CA ILE A 13 52.38 -0.83 6.43
C ILE A 13 52.73 0.63 6.17
N SER A 14 52.22 1.18 5.07
CA SER A 14 52.17 2.63 4.91
C SER A 14 50.91 3.00 4.14
N HIS A 15 50.08 3.76 4.84
CA HIS A 15 48.77 4.34 4.50
C HIS A 15 47.54 3.69 5.19
N LEU A 16 47.60 3.58 6.50
CA LEU A 16 46.38 3.81 7.29
C LEU A 16 46.00 5.29 7.06
N LYS A 17 45.07 5.54 6.11
CA LYS A 17 44.26 6.72 6.17
C LYS A 17 43.55 6.66 7.51
N LEU A 18 43.86 7.62 8.39
CA LEU A 18 43.04 7.93 9.54
C LEU A 18 41.60 8.00 9.03
N ILE A 19 40.78 7.05 9.47
CA ILE A 19 39.32 7.22 9.41
C ILE A 19 39.10 8.52 10.16
N ASP A 20 38.64 9.55 9.48
CA ASP A 20 38.20 10.79 10.11
C ASP A 20 37.35 10.41 11.31
N ALA A 21 37.84 10.77 12.49
CA ALA A 21 37.07 10.64 13.70
C ALA A 21 35.73 11.31 13.43
N ALA A 22 34.65 10.55 13.52
CA ALA A 22 33.29 11.05 13.34
C ALA A 22 33.23 12.37 14.13
N GLN A 23 33.09 13.49 13.43
CA GLN A 23 32.87 14.76 14.09
C GLN A 23 31.67 14.58 15.00
N PRO A 24 31.70 14.99 16.27
CA PRO A 24 30.54 14.94 17.12
C PRO A 24 29.42 15.65 16.38
N MET A 25 28.27 14.97 16.18
CA MET A 25 27.10 15.56 15.56
C MET A 25 26.73 16.76 16.43
N THR A 26 27.04 17.96 15.91
CA THR A 26 26.65 19.22 16.54
C THR A 26 25.13 19.30 16.42
N THR A 27 24.43 18.96 17.49
CA THR A 27 22.97 19.10 17.58
C THR A 27 22.67 20.54 17.93
N TYR A 28 22.12 21.27 16.95
CA TYR A 28 21.59 22.60 17.20
C TYR A 28 20.15 22.49 17.71
N ASN A 29 19.78 23.32 18.68
CA ASN A 29 18.50 23.23 19.37
C ASN A 29 17.33 23.94 18.66
N ASN A 30 17.61 24.77 17.65
CA ASN A 30 16.61 25.51 16.89
C ASN A 30 17.10 25.77 15.46
N PHE A 31 16.16 26.16 14.58
CA PHE A 31 16.49 26.43 13.19
C PHE A 31 17.47 27.61 13.02
N LEU A 32 17.40 28.62 13.89
CA LEU A 32 18.30 29.77 13.84
C LEU A 32 19.76 29.32 13.97
N ASP A 33 20.06 28.40 14.87
CA ASP A 33 21.42 27.90 15.05
C ASP A 33 21.87 27.09 13.83
N TRP A 34 21.00 26.21 13.27
CA TRP A 34 21.27 25.51 12.03
C TRP A 34 21.59 26.47 10.89
N CYS A 35 20.82 27.53 10.75
CA CYS A 35 20.98 28.53 9.67
C CYS A 35 22.25 29.34 9.85
N LYS A 36 22.54 29.84 11.05
CA LYS A 36 23.74 30.67 11.32
C LYS A 36 25.03 29.88 11.14
N HIS A 37 25.00 28.59 11.33
CA HIS A 37 26.17 27.73 11.17
C HIS A 37 26.18 26.91 9.86
N LYS A 38 25.33 27.26 8.89
CA LYS A 38 25.14 26.49 7.64
C LYS A 38 26.41 26.27 6.82
N GLU A 39 27.45 27.11 7.00
CA GLU A 39 28.75 26.94 6.32
C GLU A 39 29.66 25.91 7.00
N THR A 40 29.31 25.43 8.20
CA THR A 40 30.13 24.51 9.01
C THR A 40 29.46 23.14 9.24
N ILE A 41 28.21 22.98 8.83
CA ILE A 41 27.47 21.72 8.91
C ILE A 41 27.72 20.84 7.67
N SER A 42 27.20 19.62 7.67
CA SER A 42 27.30 18.73 6.51
C SER A 42 26.65 19.34 5.26
N PRO A 43 27.14 19.05 4.05
CA PRO A 43 26.51 19.51 2.81
C PRO A 43 25.04 19.13 2.70
N ASN A 44 24.66 17.96 3.23
CA ASN A 44 23.28 17.47 3.20
C ASN A 44 22.36 18.27 4.16
N ALA A 45 22.83 18.56 5.38
CA ALA A 45 22.09 19.41 6.32
C ALA A 45 22.00 20.86 5.80
N LYS A 46 23.09 21.38 5.19
CA LYS A 46 23.11 22.70 4.54
C LYS A 46 22.03 22.80 3.45
N HIS A 47 21.95 21.79 2.59
CA HIS A 47 20.91 21.73 1.56
C HIS A 47 19.50 21.86 2.15
N THR A 48 19.20 21.16 3.23
CA THR A 48 17.90 21.25 3.91
C THR A 48 17.67 22.64 4.51
N VAL A 49 18.69 23.26 5.09
CA VAL A 49 18.61 24.65 5.60
C VAL A 49 18.33 25.64 4.45
N GLU A 50 18.99 25.48 3.31
CA GLU A 50 18.79 26.33 2.14
C GLU A 50 17.37 26.22 1.57
N ILE A 51 16.82 24.99 1.53
CA ILE A 51 15.41 24.76 1.18
C ILE A 51 14.47 25.49 2.14
N LEU A 52 14.72 25.40 3.45
CA LEU A 52 13.88 26.06 4.45
C LEU A 52 13.93 27.59 4.33
N LEU A 53 15.09 28.15 4.02
CA LEU A 53 15.24 29.59 3.68
C LEU A 53 14.43 29.96 2.44
N GLN A 54 14.51 29.15 1.39
CA GLN A 54 13.77 29.40 0.15
C GLN A 54 12.25 29.34 0.38
N ILE A 55 11.75 28.38 1.16
CA ILE A 55 10.32 28.28 1.50
C ILE A 55 9.86 29.47 2.33
N SER A 56 10.75 30.03 3.16
CA SER A 56 10.48 31.20 3.96
C SER A 56 10.60 32.54 3.18
N ASP A 57 10.92 32.45 1.89
CA ASP A 57 11.12 33.61 0.99
C ASP A 57 12.10 34.64 1.57
N THR A 58 13.17 34.19 2.21
CA THR A 58 14.19 35.05 2.81
C THR A 58 15.54 34.34 2.89
N SER A 59 16.63 35.09 2.80
CA SER A 59 17.99 34.60 3.08
C SER A 59 18.44 34.88 4.54
N GLU A 60 17.65 35.62 5.32
CA GLU A 60 17.98 36.02 6.68
C GLU A 60 17.52 35.00 7.69
N CYS A 61 18.45 34.43 8.47
CA CYS A 61 18.19 33.37 9.42
C CYS A 61 17.19 33.75 10.52
N ASP A 62 17.28 34.97 11.03
CA ASP A 62 16.37 35.45 12.08
C ASP A 62 14.93 35.55 11.58
N ARG A 63 14.74 36.07 10.36
CA ARG A 63 13.42 36.18 9.73
C ARG A 63 12.84 34.81 9.38
N ALA A 64 13.63 33.92 8.81
CA ALA A 64 13.21 32.58 8.50
C ALA A 64 12.81 31.79 9.78
N ASN A 65 13.60 31.94 10.84
CA ASN A 65 13.29 31.32 12.12
C ASN A 65 11.97 31.78 12.73
N GLU A 66 11.68 33.10 12.65
CA GLU A 66 10.39 33.68 13.09
C GLU A 66 9.22 33.06 12.34
N LEU A 67 9.30 32.95 11.01
CA LEU A 67 8.25 32.38 10.17
C LEU A 67 8.07 30.87 10.44
N LEU A 68 9.15 30.11 10.41
CA LEU A 68 9.12 28.66 10.57
C LEU A 68 8.72 28.22 11.98
N SER A 69 9.05 29.00 13.02
CA SER A 69 8.67 28.67 14.41
C SER A 69 7.17 28.66 14.64
N ASN A 70 6.38 29.31 13.80
CA ASN A 70 4.92 29.34 13.86
C ASN A 70 4.25 28.41 12.84
N THR A 71 5.04 27.77 11.97
CA THR A 71 4.51 26.89 10.93
C THR A 71 4.09 25.55 11.53
N THR A 72 2.86 25.13 11.30
CA THR A 72 2.32 23.84 11.74
C THR A 72 2.28 22.79 10.64
N GLU A 73 2.46 23.19 9.40
CA GLU A 73 2.45 22.32 8.22
C GLU A 73 3.67 22.62 7.35
N LEU A 74 4.38 21.58 6.93
CA LEU A 74 5.57 21.73 6.09
C LEU A 74 5.55 20.69 4.98
N ASN A 75 5.61 21.15 3.73
CA ASN A 75 5.70 20.29 2.56
C ASN A 75 7.09 20.44 1.92
N LEU A 76 7.87 19.36 2.04
CA LEU A 76 9.23 19.24 1.53
C LEU A 76 9.35 18.08 0.50
N LYS A 77 8.27 17.80 -0.22
CA LYS A 77 8.23 16.71 -1.20
C LYS A 77 9.13 16.99 -2.40
N ASN A 78 9.90 15.96 -2.83
CA ASN A 78 10.69 15.98 -4.08
C ASN A 78 11.74 17.10 -4.14
N LEU A 79 12.50 17.26 -3.05
CA LEU A 79 13.53 18.30 -2.90
C LEU A 79 14.96 17.74 -2.73
N GLN A 80 15.15 16.42 -3.04
CA GLN A 80 16.45 15.72 -2.96
C GLN A 80 17.07 15.79 -1.55
N ILE A 81 16.23 15.86 -0.50
CA ILE A 81 16.66 15.92 0.89
C ILE A 81 17.18 14.53 1.31
N THR A 82 18.35 14.53 1.97
CA THR A 82 18.96 13.34 2.58
C THR A 82 19.05 13.45 4.10
N ASP A 83 19.31 14.65 4.62
CA ASP A 83 19.49 14.92 6.05
C ASP A 83 18.39 15.87 6.56
N ILE A 84 17.53 15.34 7.43
CA ILE A 84 16.43 16.09 8.05
C ILE A 84 16.73 16.59 9.46
N SER A 85 18.00 16.57 9.89
CA SER A 85 18.42 17.07 11.21
C SER A 85 17.95 18.49 11.50
N PRO A 86 17.95 19.43 10.52
CA PRO A 86 17.42 20.77 10.75
C PRO A 86 15.94 20.84 11.13
N LEU A 87 15.16 19.77 10.89
CA LEU A 87 13.73 19.72 11.23
C LEU A 87 13.47 19.38 12.70
N SER A 88 14.45 18.87 13.45
CA SER A 88 14.30 18.37 14.83
C SER A 88 13.78 19.42 15.82
N SER A 89 13.89 20.70 15.47
CA SER A 89 13.46 21.83 16.31
C SER A 89 12.01 22.29 16.08
N PHE A 90 11.30 21.74 15.06
CA PHE A 90 9.94 22.19 14.71
C PHE A 90 8.86 21.42 15.46
N ALA A 91 8.95 21.39 16.78
CA ALA A 91 8.03 20.62 17.64
C ALA A 91 6.55 21.02 17.51
N GLN A 92 6.23 22.19 16.93
CA GLN A 92 4.88 22.67 16.68
C GLN A 92 4.23 22.05 15.42
N LEU A 93 5.02 21.34 14.58
CA LEU A 93 4.49 20.73 13.37
C LEU A 93 3.41 19.68 13.70
N THR A 94 2.31 19.77 12.98
CA THR A 94 1.22 18.79 12.98
C THR A 94 1.18 17.98 11.69
N ASN A 95 1.59 18.57 10.57
CA ASN A 95 1.61 17.95 9.25
C ASN A 95 2.99 18.10 8.61
N LEU A 96 3.62 16.98 8.28
CA LEU A 96 4.94 16.96 7.64
C LEU A 96 4.94 16.03 6.42
N ILE A 97 5.28 16.59 5.25
CA ILE A 97 5.38 15.84 3.99
C ILE A 97 6.82 15.87 3.51
N LEU A 98 7.44 14.70 3.43
CA LEU A 98 8.83 14.46 3.06
C LEU A 98 8.96 13.45 1.92
N GLY A 99 7.87 13.13 1.22
CA GLY A 99 7.83 12.12 0.18
C GLY A 99 8.75 12.43 -0.99
N SER A 100 9.21 11.38 -1.69
CA SER A 100 10.06 11.48 -2.89
C SER A 100 11.38 12.23 -2.63
N ASN A 101 12.09 11.82 -1.56
CA ASN A 101 13.40 12.32 -1.20
C ASN A 101 14.44 11.16 -1.12
N GLN A 102 15.56 11.35 -0.43
CA GLN A 102 16.61 10.35 -0.26
C GLN A 102 16.89 10.10 1.24
N ILE A 103 15.84 10.20 2.06
CA ILE A 103 15.94 10.10 3.52
C ILE A 103 16.11 8.64 3.92
N SER A 104 17.07 8.35 4.79
CA SER A 104 17.27 7.03 5.40
C SER A 104 17.19 7.05 6.92
N ASN A 105 17.38 8.22 7.56
CA ASN A 105 17.41 8.38 9.01
C ASN A 105 16.25 9.26 9.49
N LEU A 106 15.35 8.69 10.29
CA LEU A 106 14.20 9.38 10.89
C LEU A 106 14.43 9.86 12.33
N ALA A 107 15.62 9.65 12.92
CA ALA A 107 15.92 10.06 14.30
C ALA A 107 15.57 11.54 14.59
N PRO A 108 15.77 12.50 13.66
CA PRO A 108 15.38 13.90 13.90
C PRO A 108 13.90 14.13 14.13
N LEU A 109 13.02 13.19 13.72
CA LEU A 109 11.57 13.32 13.90
C LEU A 109 11.08 12.88 15.28
N GLN A 110 11.90 12.20 16.07
CA GLN A 110 11.51 11.60 17.36
C GLN A 110 10.91 12.61 18.35
N SER A 111 11.36 13.88 18.29
CA SER A 111 10.89 14.98 19.15
C SER A 111 9.59 15.66 18.65
N LEU A 112 9.14 15.38 17.42
CA LEU A 112 8.00 16.05 16.80
C LEU A 112 6.67 15.42 17.23
N THR A 113 6.45 15.29 18.52
CA THR A 113 5.33 14.52 19.11
C THR A 113 3.93 15.11 18.83
N ASN A 114 3.84 16.34 18.31
CA ASN A 114 2.58 16.95 17.91
C ASN A 114 2.10 16.52 16.51
N LEU A 115 2.93 15.76 15.75
CA LEU A 115 2.56 15.32 14.41
C LEU A 115 1.28 14.45 14.43
N LYS A 116 0.35 14.83 13.56
CA LYS A 116 -0.90 14.11 13.24
C LYS A 116 -0.82 13.41 11.89
N THR A 117 -0.11 14.04 10.94
CA THR A 117 0.11 13.49 9.60
C THR A 117 1.60 13.50 9.30
N LEU A 118 2.12 12.32 8.93
CA LEU A 118 3.48 12.15 8.44
C LEU A 118 3.47 11.37 7.13
N VAL A 119 4.03 11.97 6.08
CA VAL A 119 4.15 11.37 4.75
C VAL A 119 5.63 11.33 4.38
N VAL A 120 6.22 10.14 4.31
CA VAL A 120 7.64 9.91 4.00
C VAL A 120 7.80 8.78 2.96
N ASP A 121 6.82 8.69 2.04
CA ASP A 121 6.80 7.78 0.90
C ASP A 121 8.01 7.98 -0.02
N VAL A 122 8.38 6.97 -0.78
CA VAL A 122 9.44 7.03 -1.81
C VAL A 122 10.74 7.61 -1.23
N ASN A 123 11.32 6.88 -0.28
CA ASN A 123 12.57 7.22 0.40
C ASN A 123 13.46 5.96 0.55
N GLN A 124 14.47 5.98 1.40
CA GLN A 124 15.41 4.88 1.63
C GLN A 124 15.34 4.36 3.08
N ILE A 125 14.15 4.45 3.70
CA ILE A 125 13.94 4.20 5.13
C ILE A 125 13.88 2.68 5.36
N SER A 126 14.66 2.19 6.34
CA SER A 126 14.59 0.81 6.84
C SER A 126 14.28 0.75 8.34
N ASP A 127 14.74 1.74 9.12
CA ASP A 127 14.51 1.85 10.56
C ASP A 127 13.45 2.93 10.84
N ILE A 128 12.34 2.50 11.42
CA ILE A 128 11.24 3.37 11.87
C ILE A 128 11.12 3.45 13.40
N SER A 129 12.10 2.97 14.15
CA SER A 129 12.12 3.04 15.62
C SER A 129 11.90 4.45 16.17
N PRO A 130 12.39 5.55 15.50
CA PRO A 130 12.13 6.91 15.96
C PRO A 130 10.66 7.32 15.95
N LEU A 131 9.82 6.64 15.18
CA LEU A 131 8.39 6.97 15.08
C LEU A 131 7.57 6.51 16.28
N SER A 132 8.09 5.61 17.12
CA SER A 132 7.36 5.05 18.26
C SER A 132 6.89 6.09 19.30
N SER A 133 7.55 7.26 19.36
CA SER A 133 7.15 8.38 20.22
C SER A 133 6.02 9.26 19.66
N LEU A 134 5.70 9.13 18.37
CA LEU A 134 4.75 10.00 17.67
C LEU A 134 3.29 9.53 17.85
N ILE A 135 2.89 9.33 19.09
CA ILE A 135 1.60 8.70 19.47
C ILE A 135 0.36 9.50 19.02
N ASN A 136 0.52 10.76 18.63
CA ASN A 136 -0.56 11.60 18.13
C ASN A 136 -0.84 11.42 16.62
N LEU A 137 -0.04 10.59 15.92
CA LEU A 137 -0.26 10.32 14.49
C LEU A 137 -1.63 9.67 14.24
N SER A 138 -2.37 10.25 13.32
CA SER A 138 -3.62 9.73 12.76
C SER A 138 -3.44 9.20 11.34
N ILE A 139 -2.51 9.78 10.57
CA ILE A 139 -2.18 9.35 9.20
C ILE A 139 -0.68 9.15 9.08
N LEU A 140 -0.29 7.96 8.65
CA LEU A 140 1.13 7.62 8.40
C LEU A 140 1.28 6.96 7.03
N VAL A 141 2.12 7.56 6.18
CA VAL A 141 2.40 7.09 4.82
C VAL A 141 3.90 6.82 4.70
N LEU A 142 4.26 5.55 4.50
CA LEU A 142 5.63 5.01 4.50
C LEU A 142 5.90 4.10 3.29
N ASP A 143 5.04 4.13 2.28
CA ASP A 143 5.18 3.26 1.11
C ASP A 143 6.47 3.52 0.32
N THR A 144 6.85 2.52 -0.47
CA THR A 144 8.02 2.60 -1.35
C THR A 144 9.29 2.96 -0.56
N ASN A 145 9.60 2.13 0.43
CA ASN A 145 10.76 2.21 1.31
C ASN A 145 11.43 0.82 1.43
N GLN A 146 12.25 0.60 2.46
CA GLN A 146 12.96 -0.68 2.68
C GLN A 146 12.59 -1.30 4.03
N ILE A 147 11.40 -1.00 4.55
CA ILE A 147 10.95 -1.38 5.89
C ILE A 147 10.63 -2.88 5.92
N SER A 148 11.14 -3.56 6.95
CA SER A 148 10.80 -4.96 7.26
C SER A 148 10.24 -5.14 8.66
N ASP A 149 10.72 -4.35 9.63
CA ASP A 149 10.24 -4.36 11.02
C ASP A 149 9.30 -3.17 11.26
N ILE A 150 8.04 -3.48 11.61
CA ILE A 150 7.02 -2.50 11.97
C ILE A 150 6.65 -2.54 13.46
N SER A 151 7.45 -3.19 14.29
CA SER A 151 7.23 -3.24 15.75
C SER A 151 7.06 -1.87 16.41
N PRO A 152 7.77 -0.79 15.96
CA PRO A 152 7.58 0.55 16.52
C PRO A 152 6.17 1.13 16.34
N LEU A 153 5.39 0.63 15.37
CA LEU A 153 4.05 1.13 15.10
C LEU A 153 3.01 0.70 16.14
N ALA A 154 3.28 -0.34 16.94
CA ALA A 154 2.32 -0.86 17.92
C ALA A 154 1.87 0.19 18.97
N ALA A 155 2.68 1.24 19.21
CA ALA A 155 2.35 2.33 20.11
C ALA A 155 1.40 3.39 19.50
N LEU A 156 1.24 3.42 18.18
CA LEU A 156 0.55 4.49 17.43
C LEU A 156 -0.96 4.23 17.32
N THR A 157 -1.62 3.97 18.44
CA THR A 157 -3.01 3.52 18.51
C THR A 157 -4.04 4.54 18.02
N ASN A 158 -3.63 5.80 17.77
CA ASN A 158 -4.48 6.84 17.20
C ASN A 158 -4.55 6.80 15.66
N LEU A 159 -3.79 5.91 15.01
CA LEU A 159 -3.79 5.79 13.55
C LEU A 159 -5.17 5.39 13.03
N THR A 160 -5.65 6.15 12.05
CA THR A 160 -6.87 5.87 11.27
C THR A 160 -6.55 5.45 9.83
N ALA A 161 -5.38 5.85 9.30
CA ALA A 161 -4.89 5.43 8.01
C ALA A 161 -3.39 5.09 8.08
N LEU A 162 -3.04 3.90 7.56
CA LEU A 162 -1.66 3.40 7.50
C LEU A 162 -1.36 2.85 6.10
N VAL A 163 -0.34 3.43 5.45
CA VAL A 163 0.08 3.07 4.10
C VAL A 163 1.52 2.58 4.13
N LEU A 164 1.75 1.32 3.73
CA LEU A 164 3.03 0.61 3.84
C LEU A 164 3.34 -0.26 2.61
N PHE A 165 2.69 -0.03 1.47
CA PHE A 165 2.92 -0.83 0.26
C PHE A 165 4.36 -0.67 -0.29
N ASP A 166 4.79 -1.59 -1.14
CA ASP A 166 6.15 -1.60 -1.72
C ASP A 166 7.24 -1.50 -0.63
N ASN A 167 7.19 -2.43 0.34
CA ASN A 167 8.18 -2.61 1.39
C ASN A 167 8.64 -4.08 1.47
N LYS A 168 9.29 -4.49 2.56
CA LYS A 168 9.80 -5.86 2.78
C LYS A 168 9.13 -6.54 3.97
N ILE A 169 7.90 -6.15 4.29
CA ILE A 169 7.18 -6.56 5.51
C ILE A 169 6.67 -8.00 5.36
N SER A 170 6.93 -8.83 6.35
CA SER A 170 6.39 -10.19 6.45
C SER A 170 5.58 -10.41 7.73
N ASP A 171 5.96 -9.77 8.84
CA ASP A 171 5.27 -9.82 10.13
C ASP A 171 4.44 -8.55 10.34
N ILE A 172 3.13 -8.71 10.47
CA ILE A 172 2.18 -7.63 10.75
C ILE A 172 1.58 -7.73 12.16
N THR A 173 2.17 -8.52 13.06
CA THR A 173 1.72 -8.62 14.46
C THR A 173 1.51 -7.26 15.14
N PRO A 174 2.39 -6.24 14.92
CA PRO A 174 2.22 -4.93 15.53
C PRO A 174 0.91 -4.20 15.18
N VAL A 175 0.31 -4.47 14.01
CA VAL A 175 -0.94 -3.79 13.61
C VAL A 175 -2.15 -4.20 14.45
N GLN A 176 -2.10 -5.33 15.17
CA GLN A 176 -3.23 -5.79 15.99
C GLN A 176 -3.65 -4.77 17.06
N ALA A 177 -2.74 -3.88 17.48
CA ALA A 177 -3.01 -2.83 18.46
C ALA A 177 -3.74 -1.60 17.85
N LEU A 178 -3.74 -1.46 16.54
CA LEU A 178 -4.18 -0.27 15.83
C LEU A 178 -5.69 -0.33 15.51
N THR A 179 -6.50 -0.54 16.51
CA THR A 179 -7.95 -0.84 16.36
C THR A 179 -8.79 0.31 15.81
N ASN A 180 -8.22 1.52 15.72
CA ASN A 180 -8.87 2.70 15.13
C ASN A 180 -8.67 2.81 13.60
N LEU A 181 -7.92 1.89 12.97
CA LEU A 181 -7.68 1.95 11.53
C LEU A 181 -8.97 1.77 10.73
N ASN A 182 -9.24 2.74 9.86
CA ASN A 182 -10.25 2.68 8.81
C ASN A 182 -9.66 2.22 7.48
N ALA A 183 -8.42 2.61 7.16
CA ALA A 183 -7.71 2.23 5.95
C ALA A 183 -6.35 1.62 6.26
N LEU A 184 -6.08 0.43 5.67
CA LEU A 184 -4.79 -0.25 5.78
C LEU A 184 -4.35 -0.74 4.39
N ILE A 185 -3.20 -0.25 3.93
CA ILE A 185 -2.67 -0.50 2.59
C ILE A 185 -1.30 -1.17 2.71
N LEU A 186 -1.22 -2.46 2.38
CA LEU A 186 -0.06 -3.34 2.61
C LEU A 186 0.34 -4.16 1.37
N TYR A 187 -0.12 -3.79 0.17
CA TYR A 187 0.20 -4.54 -1.04
C TYR A 187 1.69 -4.52 -1.40
N ASN A 188 2.14 -5.45 -2.25
CA ASN A 188 3.53 -5.59 -2.65
C ASN A 188 4.48 -5.72 -1.42
N ASN A 189 4.18 -6.67 -0.54
CA ASN A 189 4.99 -7.05 0.60
C ASN A 189 5.25 -8.58 0.59
N GLN A 190 5.61 -9.17 1.71
CA GLN A 190 5.91 -10.61 1.84
C GLN A 190 5.01 -11.29 2.88
N ILE A 191 3.80 -10.75 3.09
CA ILE A 191 2.87 -11.16 4.14
C ILE A 191 2.23 -12.50 3.78
N SER A 192 2.22 -13.44 4.71
CA SER A 192 1.49 -14.71 4.61
C SER A 192 0.49 -14.91 5.73
N ASP A 193 0.79 -14.46 6.95
CA ASP A 193 -0.10 -14.53 8.10
C ASP A 193 -0.79 -13.18 8.33
N ILE A 194 -2.13 -13.21 8.28
CA ILE A 194 -2.99 -12.05 8.53
C ILE A 194 -3.83 -12.19 9.80
N ALA A 195 -3.49 -13.14 10.70
CA ALA A 195 -4.17 -13.30 12.00
C ALA A 195 -4.26 -12.00 12.81
N PRO A 196 -3.25 -11.10 12.79
CA PRO A 196 -3.30 -9.82 13.49
C PRO A 196 -4.43 -8.88 13.04
N LEU A 197 -4.98 -9.06 11.83
CA LEU A 197 -6.05 -8.19 11.32
C LEU A 197 -7.39 -8.43 12.01
N ARG A 198 -7.58 -9.56 12.71
CA ARG A 198 -8.86 -9.93 13.32
C ARG A 198 -9.42 -8.86 14.28
N SER A 199 -8.56 -8.09 14.93
CA SER A 199 -8.93 -7.03 15.87
C SER A 199 -9.36 -5.72 15.21
N LEU A 200 -9.06 -5.52 13.92
CA LEU A 200 -9.21 -4.25 13.22
C LEU A 200 -10.62 -4.06 12.67
N THR A 201 -11.62 -4.19 13.51
CA THR A 201 -13.03 -4.20 13.10
C THR A 201 -13.58 -2.87 12.58
N ALA A 202 -12.82 -1.77 12.74
CA ALA A 202 -13.13 -0.47 12.18
C ALA A 202 -12.78 -0.33 10.68
N LEU A 203 -11.99 -1.27 10.12
CA LEU A 203 -11.55 -1.19 8.72
C LEU A 203 -12.73 -1.18 7.74
N ASP A 204 -12.72 -0.20 6.83
CA ASP A 204 -13.58 -0.15 5.66
C ASP A 204 -12.82 -0.36 4.34
N THR A 205 -11.52 -0.09 4.35
CA THR A 205 -10.63 -0.23 3.18
C THR A 205 -9.40 -1.07 3.53
N LEU A 206 -9.18 -2.17 2.81
CA LEU A 206 -8.06 -3.08 3.03
C LEU A 206 -7.45 -3.53 1.69
N TYR A 207 -6.17 -3.20 1.45
CA TYR A 207 -5.43 -3.63 0.26
C TYR A 207 -4.26 -4.53 0.67
N LEU A 208 -4.32 -5.78 0.26
CA LEU A 208 -3.35 -6.83 0.58
C LEU A 208 -2.83 -7.56 -0.66
N TYR A 209 -3.07 -7.03 -1.85
CA TYR A 209 -2.68 -7.69 -3.10
C TYR A 209 -1.16 -7.84 -3.27
N ASN A 210 -0.73 -8.80 -4.09
CA ASN A 210 0.66 -9.13 -4.31
C ASN A 210 1.41 -9.42 -2.99
N ASN A 211 0.90 -10.37 -2.23
CA ASN A 211 1.50 -10.94 -1.04
C ASN A 211 1.57 -12.49 -1.17
N LYS A 212 1.66 -13.23 -0.07
CA LYS A 212 1.73 -14.70 -0.04
C LYS A 212 0.60 -15.31 0.79
N ILE A 213 -0.58 -14.65 0.78
CA ILE A 213 -1.70 -14.98 1.66
C ILE A 213 -2.48 -16.16 1.06
N SER A 214 -2.74 -17.18 1.87
CA SER A 214 -3.61 -18.31 1.53
C SER A 214 -4.81 -18.45 2.47
N ASP A 215 -4.63 -18.18 3.76
CA ASP A 215 -5.68 -18.22 4.78
C ASP A 215 -6.25 -16.82 5.03
N ILE A 216 -7.51 -16.62 4.70
CA ILE A 216 -8.25 -15.37 4.92
C ILE A 216 -9.28 -15.47 6.04
N THR A 217 -9.23 -16.54 6.87
CA THR A 217 -10.11 -16.71 8.04
C THR A 217 -10.16 -15.48 8.97
N PRO A 218 -9.04 -14.77 9.21
CA PRO A 218 -9.06 -13.57 10.05
C PRO A 218 -9.96 -12.44 9.55
N LEU A 219 -10.25 -12.38 8.24
CA LEU A 219 -11.09 -11.33 7.67
C LEU A 219 -12.57 -11.45 8.05
N ALA A 220 -13.02 -12.63 8.49
CA ALA A 220 -14.42 -12.87 8.83
C ALA A 220 -14.97 -11.95 9.93
N SER A 221 -14.12 -11.32 10.76
CA SER A 221 -14.50 -10.34 11.78
C SER A 221 -14.71 -8.91 11.26
N LEU A 222 -14.19 -8.60 10.06
CA LEU A 222 -14.09 -7.23 9.54
C LEU A 222 -15.37 -6.79 8.82
N LYS A 223 -16.49 -6.78 9.56
CA LYS A 223 -17.85 -6.55 9.01
C LYS A 223 -18.07 -5.18 8.38
N ASN A 224 -17.21 -4.20 8.66
CA ASN A 224 -17.31 -2.85 8.12
C ASN A 224 -16.62 -2.69 6.76
N LEU A 225 -15.92 -3.72 6.27
CA LEU A 225 -15.23 -3.64 4.98
C LEU A 225 -16.20 -3.33 3.83
N LYS A 226 -15.85 -2.30 3.06
CA LYS A 226 -16.50 -1.87 1.81
C LYS A 226 -15.63 -2.16 0.60
N THR A 227 -14.30 -2.04 0.76
CA THR A 227 -13.33 -2.26 -0.32
C THR A 227 -12.26 -3.24 0.12
N LEU A 228 -12.11 -4.34 -0.62
CA LEU A 228 -11.15 -5.39 -0.32
C LEU A 228 -10.40 -5.83 -1.58
N PHE A 229 -9.08 -5.64 -1.62
CA PHE A 229 -8.22 -6.05 -2.72
C PHE A 229 -7.25 -7.13 -2.25
N LEU A 230 -7.37 -8.32 -2.83
CA LEU A 230 -6.62 -9.53 -2.47
C LEU A 230 -5.98 -10.21 -3.69
N PHE A 231 -5.95 -9.57 -4.86
CA PHE A 231 -5.39 -10.20 -6.06
C PHE A 231 -3.90 -10.51 -5.94
N GLY A 232 -3.40 -11.44 -6.75
CA GLY A 232 -1.97 -11.81 -6.71
C GLY A 232 -1.56 -12.46 -5.38
N ASN A 233 -2.41 -13.34 -4.83
CA ASN A 233 -2.16 -14.12 -3.62
C ASN A 233 -2.33 -15.64 -3.91
N GLU A 234 -2.46 -16.45 -2.88
CA GLU A 234 -2.60 -17.92 -2.99
C GLU A 234 -3.95 -18.43 -2.45
N ILE A 235 -4.99 -17.60 -2.49
CA ILE A 235 -6.30 -17.84 -1.87
C ILE A 235 -7.09 -18.88 -2.70
N SER A 236 -7.70 -19.86 -2.00
CA SER A 236 -8.62 -20.83 -2.60
C SER A 236 -9.97 -20.89 -1.89
N ASP A 237 -10.02 -20.68 -0.57
CA ASP A 237 -11.25 -20.71 0.24
C ASP A 237 -11.78 -19.30 0.49
N LEU A 238 -13.00 -19.03 0.01
CA LEU A 238 -13.71 -17.77 0.20
C LEU A 238 -14.75 -17.80 1.34
N THR A 239 -14.88 -18.92 2.06
CA THR A 239 -15.84 -19.07 3.16
C THR A 239 -15.80 -17.90 4.17
N PRO A 240 -14.61 -17.38 4.56
CA PRO A 240 -14.54 -16.26 5.49
C PRO A 240 -15.19 -14.95 4.99
N LEU A 241 -15.34 -14.78 3.67
CA LEU A 241 -15.92 -13.58 3.08
C LEU A 241 -17.46 -13.57 3.14
N ALA A 242 -18.12 -14.73 3.31
CA ALA A 242 -19.58 -14.85 3.28
C ALA A 242 -20.31 -13.90 4.24
N SER A 243 -19.64 -13.48 5.30
CA SER A 243 -20.20 -12.60 6.33
C SER A 243 -19.94 -11.09 6.12
N LEU A 244 -19.19 -10.72 5.07
CA LEU A 244 -18.77 -9.33 4.80
C LEU A 244 -19.78 -8.63 3.88
N THR A 245 -21.04 -8.61 4.30
CA THR A 245 -22.17 -8.15 3.47
C THR A 245 -22.15 -6.66 3.13
N ASN A 246 -21.26 -5.87 3.75
CA ASN A 246 -21.07 -4.45 3.43
C ASN A 246 -20.10 -4.20 2.25
N LEU A 247 -19.49 -5.27 1.68
CA LEU A 247 -18.59 -5.11 0.55
C LEU A 247 -19.30 -4.55 -0.69
N ASN A 248 -18.74 -3.48 -1.23
CA ASN A 248 -19.12 -2.88 -2.50
C ASN A 248 -18.13 -3.22 -3.62
N LYS A 249 -16.84 -3.35 -3.28
CA LYS A 249 -15.76 -3.65 -4.23
C LYS A 249 -14.89 -4.78 -3.73
N LEU A 250 -14.81 -5.86 -4.52
CA LEU A 250 -14.01 -7.06 -4.21
C LEU A 250 -13.16 -7.45 -5.42
N VAL A 251 -11.84 -7.45 -5.25
CA VAL A 251 -10.89 -7.77 -6.32
C VAL A 251 -10.01 -8.95 -5.90
N LEU A 252 -10.19 -10.09 -6.57
CA LEU A 252 -9.62 -11.40 -6.25
C LEU A 252 -8.90 -12.05 -7.44
N PHE A 253 -8.64 -11.30 -8.53
CA PHE A 253 -7.99 -11.91 -9.70
C PHE A 253 -6.60 -12.47 -9.37
N GLN A 254 -6.15 -13.45 -10.16
CA GLN A 254 -4.84 -14.09 -9.96
C GLN A 254 -4.71 -14.72 -8.56
N ASN A 255 -5.61 -15.67 -8.27
CA ASN A 255 -5.61 -16.53 -7.08
C ASN A 255 -5.83 -18.02 -7.50
N LYS A 256 -6.20 -18.89 -6.58
CA LYS A 256 -6.44 -20.31 -6.82
C LYS A 256 -7.91 -20.70 -6.57
N ILE A 257 -8.86 -19.77 -6.82
CA ILE A 257 -10.27 -19.90 -6.46
C ILE A 257 -10.99 -20.78 -7.48
N SER A 258 -11.74 -21.77 -7.00
CA SER A 258 -12.64 -22.59 -7.83
C SER A 258 -14.10 -22.52 -7.36
N ASP A 259 -14.35 -22.39 -6.04
CA ASP A 259 -15.68 -22.24 -5.46
C ASP A 259 -15.97 -20.79 -5.03
N ILE A 260 -17.03 -20.22 -5.62
CA ILE A 260 -17.51 -18.87 -5.32
C ILE A 260 -18.87 -18.88 -4.61
N SER A 261 -19.33 -20.06 -4.13
CA SER A 261 -20.59 -20.17 -3.38
C SER A 261 -20.66 -19.25 -2.15
N PRO A 262 -19.55 -18.96 -1.41
CA PRO A 262 -19.57 -18.03 -0.30
C PRO A 262 -19.92 -16.57 -0.68
N LEU A 263 -19.78 -16.17 -1.96
CA LEU A 263 -20.10 -14.84 -2.41
C LEU A 263 -21.59 -14.55 -2.55
N THR A 264 -22.45 -15.58 -2.51
CA THR A 264 -23.90 -15.47 -2.73
C THR A 264 -24.58 -14.44 -1.82
N SER A 265 -24.05 -14.23 -0.59
CA SER A 265 -24.59 -13.30 0.40
C SER A 265 -24.14 -11.83 0.19
N LEU A 266 -23.16 -11.57 -0.68
CA LEU A 266 -22.55 -10.26 -0.85
C LEU A 266 -23.33 -9.39 -1.84
N THR A 267 -24.62 -9.26 -1.62
CA THR A 267 -25.57 -8.61 -2.55
C THR A 267 -25.36 -7.10 -2.73
N ASN A 268 -24.52 -6.48 -1.89
CA ASN A 268 -24.14 -5.06 -2.04
C ASN A 268 -22.96 -4.83 -3.00
N LEU A 269 -22.38 -5.90 -3.56
CA LEU A 269 -21.26 -5.75 -4.51
C LEU A 269 -21.71 -4.98 -5.76
N ILE A 270 -20.87 -4.00 -6.11
CA ILE A 270 -20.97 -3.14 -7.30
C ILE A 270 -19.90 -3.55 -8.32
N GLU A 271 -18.69 -3.84 -7.84
CA GLU A 271 -17.55 -4.29 -8.65
C GLU A 271 -17.01 -5.62 -8.10
N LEU A 272 -16.89 -6.61 -8.98
CA LEU A 272 -16.31 -7.91 -8.66
C LEU A 272 -15.31 -8.32 -9.76
N ASN A 273 -14.06 -8.58 -9.35
CA ASN A 273 -13.04 -9.10 -10.24
C ASN A 273 -12.54 -10.46 -9.76
N LEU A 274 -12.78 -11.49 -10.55
CA LEU A 274 -12.43 -12.90 -10.33
C LEU A 274 -11.54 -13.47 -11.45
N GLY A 275 -10.98 -12.63 -12.32
CA GLY A 275 -10.13 -13.06 -13.43
C GLY A 275 -8.93 -13.91 -13.00
N ASN A 276 -8.36 -14.70 -13.92
CA ASN A 276 -7.20 -15.56 -13.64
C ASN A 276 -7.39 -16.44 -12.39
N ASN A 277 -8.45 -17.23 -12.36
CA ASN A 277 -8.74 -18.21 -11.33
C ASN A 277 -9.08 -19.58 -11.96
N GLN A 278 -9.73 -20.48 -11.22
CA GLN A 278 -10.08 -21.83 -11.66
C GLN A 278 -11.62 -22.05 -11.60
N ILE A 279 -12.39 -20.98 -11.81
CA ILE A 279 -13.83 -20.96 -11.62
C ILE A 279 -14.51 -21.55 -12.87
N SER A 280 -15.34 -22.57 -12.69
CA SER A 280 -16.19 -23.14 -13.76
C SER A 280 -17.67 -22.92 -13.52
N ASP A 281 -18.13 -22.92 -12.25
CA ASP A 281 -19.52 -22.65 -11.87
C ASP A 281 -19.69 -21.22 -11.38
N ILE A 282 -20.45 -20.43 -12.13
CA ILE A 282 -20.81 -19.06 -11.78
C ILE A 282 -22.27 -18.91 -11.33
N SER A 283 -22.96 -20.01 -11.05
CA SER A 283 -24.35 -19.99 -10.55
C SER A 283 -24.55 -19.16 -9.27
N PRO A 284 -23.55 -19.04 -8.33
CA PRO A 284 -23.67 -18.17 -7.17
C PRO A 284 -23.83 -16.68 -7.49
N LEU A 285 -23.40 -16.23 -8.68
CA LEU A 285 -23.48 -14.81 -9.06
C LEU A 285 -24.91 -14.32 -9.29
N LYS A 286 -25.90 -15.23 -9.47
CA LYS A 286 -27.31 -14.86 -9.73
C LYS A 286 -27.91 -13.90 -8.69
N SER A 287 -27.44 -13.96 -7.43
CA SER A 287 -27.92 -13.10 -6.35
C SER A 287 -27.32 -11.70 -6.36
N LEU A 288 -26.21 -11.48 -7.08
CA LEU A 288 -25.44 -10.23 -7.03
C LEU A 288 -25.95 -9.18 -8.03
N THR A 289 -27.25 -8.93 -7.98
CA THR A 289 -27.97 -8.11 -8.97
C THR A 289 -27.58 -6.62 -8.97
N ASN A 290 -26.83 -6.16 -7.97
CA ASN A 290 -26.30 -4.78 -7.92
C ASN A 290 -24.99 -4.61 -8.69
N LEU A 291 -24.38 -5.70 -9.20
CA LEU A 291 -23.14 -5.60 -9.97
C LEU A 291 -23.31 -4.73 -11.21
N THR A 292 -22.36 -3.80 -11.35
CA THR A 292 -22.21 -2.93 -12.52
C THR A 292 -20.96 -3.28 -13.33
N GLU A 293 -19.93 -3.81 -12.67
CA GLU A 293 -18.69 -4.28 -13.29
C GLU A 293 -18.36 -5.69 -12.84
N LEU A 294 -18.17 -6.59 -13.82
CA LEU A 294 -17.83 -7.98 -13.56
C LEU A 294 -16.71 -8.43 -14.49
N TYR A 295 -15.61 -8.90 -13.89
CA TYR A 295 -14.47 -9.44 -14.59
C TYR A 295 -14.29 -10.92 -14.25
N LEU A 296 -14.39 -11.78 -15.27
CA LEU A 296 -14.28 -13.25 -15.16
C LEU A 296 -13.25 -13.83 -16.14
N PHE A 297 -12.40 -13.00 -16.72
CA PHE A 297 -11.41 -13.41 -17.72
C PHE A 297 -10.48 -14.53 -17.23
N ASN A 298 -10.01 -15.36 -18.19
CA ASN A 298 -9.08 -16.47 -17.89
C ASN A 298 -9.60 -17.42 -16.79
N ASN A 299 -10.81 -17.96 -16.99
CA ASN A 299 -11.39 -19.02 -16.15
C ASN A 299 -11.94 -20.14 -17.06
N PRO A 300 -12.14 -21.38 -16.55
CA PRO A 300 -12.74 -22.46 -17.34
C PRO A 300 -14.28 -22.40 -17.34
N ILE A 301 -14.91 -21.23 -17.51
CA ILE A 301 -16.37 -21.05 -17.50
C ILE A 301 -16.94 -21.45 -18.87
N SER A 302 -17.92 -22.37 -18.87
CA SER A 302 -18.63 -22.80 -20.08
C SER A 302 -20.12 -22.40 -20.11
N ASP A 303 -20.76 -22.31 -18.94
CA ASP A 303 -22.16 -21.90 -18.80
C ASP A 303 -22.28 -20.45 -18.34
N SER A 304 -22.85 -19.59 -19.19
CA SER A 304 -23.10 -18.17 -18.91
C SER A 304 -24.51 -17.87 -18.38
N SER A 305 -25.35 -18.89 -18.16
CA SER A 305 -26.77 -18.73 -17.82
C SER A 305 -27.04 -17.91 -16.55
N ALA A 306 -26.12 -17.96 -15.58
CA ALA A 306 -26.22 -17.18 -14.35
C ALA A 306 -26.22 -15.67 -14.58
N LEU A 307 -25.55 -15.21 -15.66
CA LEU A 307 -25.36 -13.79 -15.95
C LEU A 307 -26.65 -13.08 -16.37
N GLN A 308 -27.65 -13.83 -16.85
CA GLN A 308 -28.94 -13.27 -17.27
C GLN A 308 -29.66 -12.44 -16.16
N ALA A 309 -29.34 -12.70 -14.88
CA ALA A 309 -29.92 -12.00 -13.76
C ALA A 309 -29.27 -10.63 -13.48
N LEU A 310 -28.10 -10.35 -14.04
CA LEU A 310 -27.25 -9.19 -13.69
C LEU A 310 -27.56 -7.96 -14.55
N ASN A 311 -28.81 -7.54 -14.59
CA ASN A 311 -29.32 -6.50 -15.50
C ASN A 311 -28.75 -5.09 -15.25
N ASN A 312 -27.91 -4.91 -14.23
CA ASN A 312 -27.26 -3.64 -13.94
C ASN A 312 -25.83 -3.55 -14.51
N LEU A 313 -25.31 -4.62 -15.11
CA LEU A 313 -23.96 -4.61 -15.68
C LEU A 313 -23.85 -3.61 -16.83
N PHE A 314 -22.82 -2.76 -16.77
CA PHE A 314 -22.36 -1.95 -17.91
C PHE A 314 -20.99 -2.45 -18.45
N LEU A 315 -20.21 -3.20 -17.65
CA LEU A 315 -18.98 -3.85 -18.09
C LEU A 315 -18.99 -5.34 -17.73
N LEU A 316 -18.74 -6.18 -18.74
CA LEU A 316 -18.59 -7.62 -18.56
C LEU A 316 -17.37 -8.12 -19.36
N ASP A 317 -16.38 -8.63 -18.65
CA ASP A 317 -15.18 -9.23 -19.24
C ASP A 317 -15.21 -10.75 -19.05
N LEU A 318 -15.39 -11.46 -20.16
CA LEU A 318 -15.39 -12.92 -20.26
C LEU A 318 -14.23 -13.44 -21.13
N TYR A 319 -13.19 -12.62 -21.34
CA TYR A 319 -12.03 -12.98 -22.15
C TYR A 319 -11.44 -14.33 -21.74
N ASN A 320 -11.11 -15.18 -22.74
CA ASN A 320 -10.43 -16.45 -22.54
C ASN A 320 -11.15 -17.38 -21.54
N ASN A 321 -12.39 -17.77 -21.86
CA ASN A 321 -13.19 -18.76 -21.18
C ASN A 321 -13.54 -19.90 -22.14
N GLN A 322 -14.51 -20.76 -21.79
CA GLN A 322 -14.97 -21.90 -22.59
C GLN A 322 -16.44 -21.74 -23.03
N ILE A 323 -16.94 -20.51 -23.13
CA ILE A 323 -18.33 -20.20 -23.46
C ILE A 323 -18.56 -20.38 -24.95
N SER A 324 -19.55 -21.20 -25.30
CA SER A 324 -19.99 -21.40 -26.70
C SER A 324 -21.37 -20.79 -26.97
N ASP A 325 -22.25 -20.74 -25.95
CA ASP A 325 -23.58 -20.13 -26.02
C ASP A 325 -23.64 -18.84 -25.22
N ILE A 326 -24.01 -17.74 -25.91
CA ILE A 326 -24.12 -16.39 -25.34
C ILE A 326 -25.55 -15.89 -25.30
N SER A 327 -26.55 -16.76 -25.54
CA SER A 327 -27.97 -16.39 -25.58
C SER A 327 -28.46 -15.78 -24.24
N SER A 328 -27.92 -16.24 -23.12
CA SER A 328 -28.20 -15.71 -21.77
C SER A 328 -27.83 -14.22 -21.61
N LEU A 329 -26.91 -13.71 -22.41
CA LEU A 329 -26.44 -12.30 -22.32
C LEU A 329 -27.41 -11.30 -22.96
N GLN A 330 -28.44 -11.76 -23.69
CA GLN A 330 -29.43 -10.89 -24.37
C GLN A 330 -30.21 -9.99 -23.40
N SER A 331 -30.32 -10.39 -22.10
CA SER A 331 -31.01 -9.58 -21.10
C SER A 331 -30.21 -8.35 -20.63
N LEU A 332 -28.89 -8.31 -20.91
CA LEU A 332 -27.95 -7.33 -20.33
C LEU A 332 -27.92 -6.00 -21.12
N GLN A 333 -29.06 -5.34 -21.22
CA GLN A 333 -29.26 -4.18 -22.10
C GLN A 333 -28.54 -2.89 -21.68
N LYS A 334 -27.89 -2.88 -20.48
CA LYS A 334 -27.09 -1.75 -19.99
C LYS A 334 -25.60 -1.87 -20.33
N LEU A 335 -25.17 -2.99 -20.92
CA LEU A 335 -23.77 -3.17 -21.26
C LEU A 335 -23.28 -2.10 -22.23
N THR A 336 -22.10 -1.57 -21.94
CA THR A 336 -21.31 -0.66 -22.79
C THR A 336 -20.02 -1.31 -23.26
N THR A 337 -19.59 -2.38 -22.56
CA THR A 337 -18.39 -3.16 -22.89
C THR A 337 -18.65 -4.64 -22.60
N LEU A 338 -18.44 -5.48 -23.63
CA LEU A 338 -18.52 -6.93 -23.52
C LEU A 338 -17.32 -7.57 -24.22
N ASP A 339 -16.41 -8.16 -23.46
CA ASP A 339 -15.25 -8.87 -24.01
C ASP A 339 -15.52 -10.38 -24.03
N LEU A 340 -15.60 -10.96 -25.23
CA LEU A 340 -15.87 -12.38 -25.47
C LEU A 340 -14.70 -13.07 -26.20
N ARG A 341 -13.60 -12.37 -26.45
CA ARG A 341 -12.44 -12.92 -27.16
C ARG A 341 -11.90 -14.17 -26.43
N GLY A 342 -11.35 -15.10 -27.19
CA GLY A 342 -10.77 -16.32 -26.63
C GLY A 342 -11.81 -17.36 -26.14
N ASN A 343 -13.10 -17.22 -26.54
CA ASN A 343 -14.14 -18.20 -26.29
C ASN A 343 -14.47 -19.02 -27.56
N PRO A 344 -14.93 -20.27 -27.48
CA PRO A 344 -15.26 -21.11 -28.63
C PRO A 344 -16.64 -20.75 -29.23
N ILE A 345 -16.95 -19.48 -29.40
CA ILE A 345 -18.21 -18.99 -29.97
C ILE A 345 -18.16 -19.13 -31.47
N VAL A 346 -19.08 -19.95 -32.04
CA VAL A 346 -19.16 -20.19 -33.49
C VAL A 346 -19.86 -19.04 -34.19
N ASN A 347 -21.00 -18.60 -33.65
CA ASN A 347 -21.76 -17.50 -34.21
C ASN A 347 -21.48 -16.19 -33.48
N LYS A 348 -20.60 -15.37 -34.04
CA LYS A 348 -20.15 -14.10 -33.47
C LYS A 348 -21.12 -12.95 -33.70
N ILE A 349 -22.39 -13.15 -33.37
CA ILE A 349 -23.42 -12.11 -33.35
C ILE A 349 -23.52 -11.56 -31.93
N CYS A 350 -23.37 -10.25 -31.78
CA CYS A 350 -23.46 -9.60 -30.47
C CYS A 350 -24.90 -9.76 -29.92
N PRO A 351 -25.06 -10.31 -28.68
CA PRO A 351 -26.37 -10.55 -28.10
C PRO A 351 -27.06 -9.27 -27.61
N VAL A 352 -26.38 -8.13 -27.60
CA VAL A 352 -26.84 -6.83 -27.08
C VAL A 352 -26.56 -5.71 -28.11
N ASN A 353 -27.19 -4.56 -27.93
CA ASN A 353 -27.02 -3.40 -28.79
C ASN A 353 -26.29 -2.26 -28.10
N PRO A 354 -25.49 -1.46 -28.85
CA PRO A 354 -25.07 -1.67 -30.23
C PRO A 354 -24.05 -2.80 -30.39
N GLU A 355 -24.00 -3.46 -31.55
CA GLU A 355 -23.05 -4.58 -31.78
C GLU A 355 -21.58 -4.20 -31.56
N SER A 356 -21.23 -2.93 -31.69
CA SER A 356 -19.86 -2.41 -31.51
C SER A 356 -19.28 -2.58 -30.08
N ILE A 357 -20.10 -2.88 -29.09
CA ILE A 357 -19.63 -3.11 -27.69
C ILE A 357 -19.05 -4.51 -27.51
N CYS A 358 -19.40 -5.47 -28.41
CA CYS A 358 -18.88 -6.83 -28.34
C CYS A 358 -17.49 -6.92 -28.97
N ARG A 359 -16.58 -7.58 -28.28
CA ARG A 359 -15.25 -7.98 -28.76
C ARG A 359 -15.20 -9.50 -28.83
N PHE A 360 -14.98 -10.07 -30.05
CA PHE A 360 -14.90 -11.51 -30.27
C PHE A 360 -13.49 -11.98 -30.63
#